data_3e3cbcb51e7a3d4d9add164bae2649a5
#
_entry.id   3e3cbcb51e7a3d4d9add164bae2649a5
#
_cell.length_a   1.000
_cell.length_b   1.000
_cell.length_c   1.000
_cell.angle_alpha   90.00
_cell.angle_beta   90.00
_cell.angle_gamma   90.00
#
_symmetry.space_group_name_H-M   'P 1'
#
loop_
_entity.id
_entity.type
_entity.pdbx_description
1 polymer ?
#
loop_
_entity_poly.entity_id
_entity_poly.type
_entity_poly.pdbx_seq_one_letter_code
_entity_poly.pdbx_strand_id
1 'polypeptide(L)'
;MDARGQIDRLLRRASSDPEVLAVLLFGSAARGEEGPASDVDVCLVLEARAYSRREMAEKRLSYLGDVDLDVQVLQALPLHIRRRVLKEGSVLFCRNEDALYEVAFATVRAFERFKRVHESYLNEVARGGS
;
A
#
# COMPACT_ATOMS: atom_id res chain seq x y z
N MET A 1 -11.79 21.66 -1.92
CA MET A 1 -10.43 21.43 -2.45
C MET A 1 -10.48 20.27 -3.43
N ASP A 2 -9.87 20.40 -4.59
CA ASP A 2 -9.86 19.36 -5.60
C ASP A 2 -8.87 18.22 -5.24
N ALA A 3 -8.86 17.16 -6.05
CA ALA A 3 -7.99 15.99 -5.81
C ALA A 3 -6.52 16.40 -5.73
N ARG A 4 -6.07 17.28 -6.60
CA ARG A 4 -4.67 17.74 -6.62
C ARG A 4 -4.30 18.47 -5.34
N GLY A 5 -5.18 19.34 -4.86
CA GLY A 5 -4.97 20.05 -3.59
C GLY A 5 -4.94 19.11 -2.40
N GLN A 6 -5.80 18.09 -2.41
CA GLN A 6 -5.80 17.05 -1.37
C GLN A 6 -4.51 16.23 -1.39
N ILE A 7 -4.05 15.86 -2.58
CA ILE A 7 -2.79 15.14 -2.75
C ILE A 7 -1.62 15.99 -2.24
N ASP A 8 -1.55 17.26 -2.61
CA ASP A 8 -0.49 18.16 -2.15
C ASP A 8 -0.46 18.26 -0.63
N ARG A 9 -1.63 18.36 -0.02
CA ARG A 9 -1.76 18.40 1.45
C ARG A 9 -1.24 17.10 2.08
N LEU A 10 -1.62 15.96 1.52
CA LEU A 10 -1.15 14.65 1.97
C LEU A 10 0.37 14.56 1.88
N LEU A 11 0.95 14.98 0.75
CA LEU A 11 2.38 14.88 0.53
C LEU A 11 3.17 15.78 1.50
N ARG A 12 2.68 16.98 1.79
CA ARG A 12 3.30 17.84 2.78
C ARG A 12 3.32 17.18 4.16
N ARG A 13 2.22 16.56 4.54
CA ARG A 13 2.14 15.84 5.80
C ARG A 13 3.06 14.62 5.84
N ALA A 14 3.05 13.82 4.77
CA ALA A 14 3.87 12.62 4.67
C ALA A 14 5.37 12.94 4.71
N SER A 15 5.78 14.03 4.06
CA SER A 15 7.19 14.44 4.07
C SER A 15 7.68 14.82 5.46
N SER A 16 6.79 15.23 6.35
CA SER A 16 7.08 15.59 7.74
C SER A 16 6.88 14.43 8.71
N ASP A 17 6.39 13.30 8.23
CA ASP A 17 6.13 12.11 9.07
C ASP A 17 7.23 11.09 8.84
N PRO A 18 8.17 10.93 9.80
CA PRO A 18 9.32 10.04 9.61
C PRO A 18 8.95 8.56 9.48
N GLU A 19 7.76 8.16 9.91
CA GLU A 19 7.29 6.78 9.75
C GLU A 19 6.82 6.48 8.33
N VAL A 20 6.54 7.51 7.53
CA VAL A 20 6.11 7.32 6.14
C VAL A 20 7.33 7.29 5.23
N LEU A 21 7.56 6.13 4.63
CA LEU A 21 8.67 5.91 3.70
C LEU A 21 8.33 6.43 2.30
N ALA A 22 7.10 6.20 1.85
CA ALA A 22 6.67 6.56 0.51
C ALA A 22 5.16 6.72 0.45
N VAL A 23 4.70 7.42 -0.59
CA VAL A 23 3.27 7.54 -0.93
C VAL A 23 3.11 7.10 -2.38
N LEU A 24 2.19 6.16 -2.61
CA LEU A 24 1.90 5.64 -3.94
C LEU A 24 0.47 6.03 -4.33
N LEU A 25 0.31 6.41 -5.59
CA LEU A 25 -1.02 6.61 -6.19
C LEU A 25 -1.39 5.34 -6.92
N PHE A 26 -2.59 4.81 -6.70
CA PHE A 26 -3.03 3.58 -7.36
C PHE A 26 -4.51 3.65 -7.71
N GLY A 27 -5.02 2.57 -8.35
CA GLY A 27 -6.41 2.52 -8.79
C GLY A 27 -6.63 3.35 -10.04
N SER A 28 -7.85 3.87 -10.21
CA SER A 28 -8.26 4.60 -11.42
C SER A 28 -7.45 5.89 -11.64
N ALA A 29 -7.12 6.59 -10.57
CA ALA A 29 -6.33 7.84 -10.65
C ALA A 29 -4.92 7.59 -11.19
N ALA A 30 -4.31 6.46 -10.84
CA ALA A 30 -2.99 6.08 -11.37
C ALA A 30 -3.04 5.77 -12.86
N ARG A 31 -4.21 5.38 -13.38
CA ARG A 31 -4.43 5.12 -14.80
C ARG A 31 -4.90 6.36 -15.57
N GLY A 32 -4.95 7.51 -14.90
CA GLY A 32 -5.37 8.77 -15.52
C GLY A 32 -6.87 8.94 -15.66
N GLU A 33 -7.68 8.12 -15.02
CA GLU A 33 -9.13 8.25 -15.03
C GLU A 33 -9.55 9.36 -14.07
N GLU A 34 -10.53 10.17 -14.49
CA GLU A 34 -11.05 11.27 -13.66
C GLU A 34 -12.17 10.80 -12.75
N GLY A 35 -12.33 11.48 -11.63
CA GLY A 35 -13.39 11.20 -10.68
C GLY A 35 -13.32 12.13 -9.48
N PRO A 36 -14.25 12.01 -8.52
CA PRO A 36 -14.23 12.80 -7.29
C PRO A 36 -12.94 12.55 -6.50
N ALA A 37 -12.50 13.55 -5.72
CA ALA A 37 -11.31 13.43 -4.89
C ALA A 37 -11.36 12.22 -3.94
N SER A 38 -12.54 11.94 -3.37
CA SER A 38 -12.74 10.82 -2.45
C SER A 38 -12.52 9.45 -3.09
N ASP A 39 -12.54 9.37 -4.44
CA ASP A 39 -12.28 8.13 -5.18
C ASP A 39 -10.81 7.96 -5.55
N VAL A 40 -9.96 8.92 -5.20
CA VAL A 40 -8.53 8.83 -5.46
C VAL A 40 -7.89 7.97 -4.38
N ASP A 41 -7.29 6.86 -4.82
CA ASP A 41 -6.66 5.89 -3.92
C ASP A 41 -5.18 6.23 -3.74
N VAL A 42 -4.78 6.45 -2.50
CA VAL A 42 -3.38 6.64 -2.15
C VAL A 42 -2.97 5.63 -1.09
N CYS A 43 -1.75 5.18 -1.15
CA CYS A 43 -1.21 4.20 -0.23
C CYS A 43 0.03 4.74 0.46
N LEU A 44 -0.01 4.75 1.79
CA LEU A 44 1.16 5.08 2.60
C LEU A 44 1.99 3.82 2.77
N VAL A 45 3.26 3.91 2.42
CA VAL A 45 4.22 2.85 2.70
C VAL A 45 4.98 3.27 3.95
N LEU A 46 4.85 2.49 5.03
CA LEU A 46 5.54 2.77 6.27
C LEU A 46 6.96 2.20 6.26
N GLU A 47 7.80 2.69 7.13
CA GLU A 47 9.16 2.16 7.27
C GLU A 47 9.15 0.66 7.57
N ALA A 48 10.20 -0.04 7.15
CA ALA A 48 10.30 -1.50 7.27
C ALA A 48 10.52 -1.92 8.72
N ARG A 49 9.42 -2.17 9.42
CA ARG A 49 9.39 -2.79 10.76
C ARG A 49 8.04 -3.46 10.96
N ALA A 50 7.89 -4.17 12.06
CA ALA A 50 6.61 -4.77 12.40
C ALA A 50 5.66 -3.71 12.97
N TYR A 51 4.40 -3.78 12.54
CA TYR A 51 3.33 -2.89 13.02
C TYR A 51 2.17 -3.74 13.51
N SER A 52 1.56 -3.34 14.61
CA SER A 52 0.31 -3.94 15.03
C SER A 52 -0.82 -3.42 14.13
N ARG A 53 -1.93 -4.16 14.10
CA ARG A 53 -3.14 -3.70 13.38
C ARG A 53 -3.60 -2.35 13.89
N ARG A 54 -3.51 -2.15 15.19
CA ARG A 54 -3.91 -0.89 15.84
C ARG A 54 -3.04 0.28 15.39
N GLU A 55 -1.72 0.09 15.35
CA GLU A 55 -0.80 1.13 14.89
C GLU A 55 -1.12 1.55 13.45
N MET A 56 -1.35 0.58 12.58
CA MET A 56 -1.68 0.85 11.18
C MET A 56 -3.04 1.54 11.04
N ALA A 57 -4.03 1.12 11.82
CA ALA A 57 -5.36 1.73 11.80
C ALA A 57 -5.33 3.16 12.31
N GLU A 58 -4.58 3.43 13.37
CA GLU A 58 -4.42 4.78 13.92
C GLU A 58 -3.74 5.70 12.91
N LYS A 59 -2.70 5.22 12.25
CA LYS A 59 -2.00 5.98 11.20
C LYS A 59 -2.97 6.32 10.07
N ARG A 60 -3.71 5.35 9.58
CA ARG A 60 -4.69 5.55 8.51
C ARG A 60 -5.76 6.57 8.90
N LEU A 61 -6.36 6.41 10.08
CA LEU A 61 -7.41 7.31 10.56
C LEU A 61 -6.90 8.74 10.74
N SER A 62 -5.67 8.89 11.20
CA SER A 62 -5.04 10.19 11.36
C SER A 62 -4.96 10.94 10.02
N TYR A 63 -4.60 10.24 8.94
CA TYR A 63 -4.53 10.84 7.61
C TYR A 63 -5.92 11.08 7.02
N LEU A 64 -6.86 10.14 7.21
CA LEU A 64 -8.24 10.28 6.74
C LEU A 64 -8.94 11.49 7.36
N GLY A 65 -8.57 11.86 8.58
CA GLY A 65 -9.11 13.06 9.23
C GLY A 65 -8.58 14.37 8.65
N ASP A 66 -7.51 14.31 7.87
CA ASP A 66 -6.83 15.49 7.33
C ASP A 66 -7.09 15.71 5.85
N VAL A 67 -7.35 14.67 5.09
CA VAL A 67 -7.55 14.76 3.63
C VAL A 67 -8.79 13.97 3.21
N ASP A 68 -9.39 14.41 2.09
CA ASP A 68 -10.54 13.76 1.48
C ASP A 68 -10.07 12.86 0.32
N LEU A 69 -9.30 11.84 0.68
CA LEU A 69 -8.77 10.82 -0.24
C LEU A 69 -8.98 9.46 0.40
N ASP A 70 -9.00 8.41 -0.41
CA ASP A 70 -9.03 7.05 0.11
C ASP A 70 -7.60 6.63 0.47
N VAL A 71 -7.24 6.82 1.74
CA VAL A 71 -5.91 6.55 2.25
C VAL A 71 -5.84 5.13 2.80
N GLN A 72 -4.90 4.35 2.31
CA GLN A 72 -4.61 3.00 2.79
C GLN A 72 -3.18 2.94 3.32
N VAL A 73 -2.90 1.97 4.18
CA VAL A 73 -1.54 1.66 4.63
C VAL A 73 -1.12 0.36 3.95
N LEU A 74 -0.02 0.38 3.21
CA LEU A 74 0.43 -0.78 2.42
C LEU A 74 0.53 -2.04 3.28
N GLN A 75 1.19 -1.93 4.43
CA GLN A 75 1.44 -3.07 5.30
C GLN A 75 0.17 -3.67 5.92
N ALA A 76 -0.94 -2.95 5.86
CA ALA A 76 -2.24 -3.44 6.33
C ALA A 76 -3.03 -4.19 5.26
N LEU A 77 -2.61 -4.11 4.00
CA LEU A 77 -3.31 -4.74 2.89
C LEU A 77 -2.95 -6.23 2.78
N PRO A 78 -3.87 -7.06 2.26
CA PRO A 78 -3.52 -8.45 1.93
C PRO A 78 -2.34 -8.52 0.95
N LEU A 79 -1.57 -9.60 1.00
CA LEU A 79 -0.35 -9.76 0.19
C LEU A 79 -0.58 -9.55 -1.30
N HIS A 80 -1.67 -10.11 -1.85
CA HIS A 80 -1.94 -9.99 -3.29
C HIS A 80 -2.28 -8.54 -3.70
N ILE A 81 -2.91 -7.78 -2.81
CA ILE A 81 -3.19 -6.37 -3.05
C ILE A 81 -1.92 -5.54 -2.90
N ARG A 82 -1.10 -5.83 -1.88
CA ARG A 82 0.20 -5.16 -1.68
C ARG A 82 1.08 -5.30 -2.91
N ARG A 83 1.19 -6.52 -3.43
CA ARG A 83 1.97 -6.80 -4.63
C ARG A 83 1.46 -5.98 -5.82
N ARG A 84 0.14 -5.92 -5.99
CA ARG A 84 -0.50 -5.19 -7.07
C ARG A 84 -0.24 -3.68 -6.96
N VAL A 85 -0.39 -3.11 -5.77
CA VAL A 85 -0.13 -1.69 -5.53
C VAL A 85 1.32 -1.33 -5.84
N LEU A 86 2.26 -2.17 -5.39
CA LEU A 86 3.69 -1.95 -5.65
C LEU A 86 4.04 -2.06 -7.13
N LYS A 87 3.35 -2.93 -7.86
CA LYS A 87 3.59 -3.13 -9.30
C LYS A 87 2.96 -2.03 -10.15
N GLU A 88 1.73 -1.65 -9.85
CA GLU A 88 0.93 -0.76 -10.70
C GLU A 88 0.89 0.69 -10.24
N GLY A 89 1.22 0.95 -8.97
CA GLY A 89 1.13 2.28 -8.40
C GLY A 89 2.21 3.22 -8.91
N SER A 90 1.90 4.51 -8.87
CA SER A 90 2.85 5.57 -9.20
C SER A 90 3.39 6.18 -7.91
N VAL A 91 4.71 6.33 -7.81
CA VAL A 91 5.35 6.91 -6.64
C VAL A 91 5.16 8.43 -6.66
N LEU A 92 4.45 8.96 -5.67
CA LEU A 92 4.26 10.40 -5.50
C LEU A 92 5.32 11.01 -4.58
N PHE A 93 5.79 10.23 -3.61
CA PHE A 93 6.81 10.63 -2.66
C PHE A 93 7.58 9.39 -2.23
N CYS A 94 8.89 9.53 -2.12
CA CYS A 94 9.74 8.46 -1.59
C CYS A 94 10.92 9.09 -0.83
N ARG A 95 11.03 8.72 0.44
CA ARG A 95 12.09 9.22 1.32
C ARG A 95 13.42 8.54 1.06
N ASN A 96 13.36 7.25 0.70
CA ASN A 96 14.55 6.42 0.48
C ASN A 96 14.20 5.31 -0.50
N GLU A 97 14.71 5.41 -1.72
CA GLU A 97 14.41 4.47 -2.79
C GLU A 97 14.89 3.04 -2.47
N ASP A 98 16.06 2.91 -1.87
CA ASP A 98 16.61 1.60 -1.50
C ASP A 98 15.70 0.91 -0.48
N ALA A 99 15.21 1.66 0.50
CA ALA A 99 14.28 1.12 1.49
C ALA A 99 12.95 0.72 0.86
N LEU A 100 12.46 1.47 -0.12
CA LEU A 100 11.24 1.11 -0.84
C LEU A 100 11.44 -0.18 -1.64
N TYR A 101 12.60 -0.34 -2.30
CA TYR A 101 12.95 -1.58 -2.98
C TYR A 101 12.97 -2.76 -2.03
N GLU A 102 13.50 -2.59 -0.83
CA GLU A 102 13.51 -3.66 0.18
C GLU A 102 12.09 -4.08 0.58
N VAL A 103 11.20 -3.12 0.76
CA VAL A 103 9.78 -3.40 1.05
C VAL A 103 9.15 -4.17 -0.11
N ALA A 104 9.41 -3.74 -1.35
CA ALA A 104 8.90 -4.41 -2.54
C ALA A 104 9.43 -5.84 -2.66
N PHE A 105 10.71 -6.04 -2.47
CA PHE A 105 11.34 -7.38 -2.51
C PHE A 105 10.77 -8.29 -1.42
N ALA A 106 10.62 -7.79 -0.21
CA ALA A 106 10.06 -8.58 0.89
C ALA A 106 8.62 -9.01 0.57
N THR A 107 7.83 -8.13 -0.04
CA THR A 107 6.45 -8.42 -0.44
C THR A 107 6.41 -9.49 -1.53
N VAL A 108 7.26 -9.37 -2.54
CA VAL A 108 7.33 -10.36 -3.62
C VAL A 108 7.73 -11.72 -3.08
N ARG A 109 8.74 -11.79 -2.23
CA ARG A 109 9.18 -13.05 -1.62
C ARG A 109 8.11 -13.68 -0.74
N ALA A 110 7.41 -12.87 0.03
CA ALA A 110 6.31 -13.35 0.86
C ALA A 110 5.16 -13.88 0.00
N PHE A 111 4.83 -13.20 -1.10
CA PHE A 111 3.79 -13.63 -2.02
C PHE A 111 4.17 -14.93 -2.71
N GLU A 112 5.41 -15.07 -3.18
CA GLU A 112 5.89 -16.30 -3.82
C GLU A 112 5.86 -17.48 -2.85
N ARG A 113 6.23 -17.24 -1.60
CA ARG A 113 6.18 -18.28 -0.55
C ARG A 113 4.74 -18.70 -0.26
N PHE A 114 3.84 -17.73 -0.14
CA PHE A 114 2.41 -18.00 0.04
C PHE A 114 1.86 -18.81 -1.12
N LYS A 115 2.19 -18.42 -2.35
CA LYS A 115 1.74 -19.10 -3.56
C LYS A 115 2.19 -20.57 -3.58
N ARG A 116 3.44 -20.84 -3.24
CA ARG A 116 3.97 -22.23 -3.19
C ARG A 116 3.26 -23.06 -2.14
N VAL A 117 3.05 -22.52 -0.96
CA VAL A 117 2.35 -23.22 0.12
C VAL A 117 0.91 -23.52 -0.28
N HIS A 118 0.24 -22.55 -0.87
CA HIS A 118 -1.15 -22.69 -1.32
C HIS A 118 -1.27 -23.77 -2.42
N GLU A 119 -0.39 -23.73 -3.41
CA GLU A 119 -0.35 -24.73 -4.49
C GLU A 119 -0.07 -26.13 -3.95
N SER A 120 0.85 -26.24 -3.02
CA SER A 120 1.17 -27.50 -2.35
C SER A 120 -0.05 -28.06 -1.62
N TYR A 121 -0.75 -27.24 -0.89
CA TYR A 121 -1.99 -27.62 -0.20
C TYR A 121 -3.06 -28.09 -1.19
N LEU A 122 -3.27 -27.36 -2.27
CA LEU A 122 -4.25 -27.73 -3.30
C LEU A 122 -3.89 -29.06 -3.97
N ASN A 123 -2.61 -29.31 -4.21
CA ASN A 123 -2.15 -30.55 -4.80
C ASN A 123 -2.43 -31.75 -3.88
N GLU A 124 -2.24 -31.60 -2.58
CA GLU A 124 -2.55 -32.65 -1.62
C GLU A 124 -4.06 -32.93 -1.57
N VAL A 125 -4.87 -31.89 -1.55
CA VAL A 125 -6.34 -32.02 -1.60
C VAL A 125 -6.77 -32.73 -2.89
N ALA A 126 -6.17 -32.37 -4.03
CA ALA A 126 -6.48 -32.96 -5.33
C ALA A 126 -6.08 -34.44 -5.42
N ARG A 127 -5.08 -34.87 -4.65
CA ARG A 127 -4.62 -36.27 -4.63
C ARG A 127 -5.50 -37.22 -3.81
N GLY A 128 -6.68 -36.78 -3.48
CA GLY A 128 -7.64 -37.63 -2.84
C GLY A 128 -7.98 -37.31 -1.42
N GLY A 129 -7.45 -36.23 -0.89
CA GLY A 129 -7.83 -35.68 0.41
C GLY A 129 -7.74 -36.69 1.56
N SER A 130 -7.03 -37.72 1.39
CA SER A 130 -6.89 -38.76 2.38
C SER A 130 -5.81 -38.41 3.38
#